data_202bddc18acacfde0932f6b9a31cf30a
#
_entry.id   202bddc18acacfde0932f6b9a31cf30a
#
_cell.length_a   1.000
_cell.length_b   1.000
_cell.length_c   1.000
_cell.angle_alpha   90.00
_cell.angle_beta   90.00
_cell.angle_gamma   90.00
#
_symmetry.space_group_name_H-M   'P 1'
#
loop_
_entity.id
_entity.type
_entity.pdbx_description
1 polymer ?
#
loop_
_entity_poly.entity_id
_entity_poly.type
_entity_poly.pdbx_seq_one_letter_code
_entity_poly.pdbx_strand_id
1 'polypeptide(L)'
;MRQHLALASLLVNDYDEAIRFFVNTLEFKLVEDSRIVHSSNPTKSKRWVVVAPQGSTECGILLAKPSNQSQSEKVGYQAGDRVFMFLYTDDFWRDYETYRSRGVQFVRGEPRTEEYGIVAVFLDVSGNMWDLIQPTPAQ
;
A
#
# COMPACT_ATOMS: atom_id res chain seq x y z
N MET A 1 12.44 -0.10 -27.29
CA MET A 1 11.46 0.69 -26.51
C MET A 1 11.61 0.35 -25.04
N ARG A 2 11.69 1.35 -24.17
CA ARG A 2 11.79 1.15 -22.74
C ARG A 2 10.52 1.66 -22.03
N GLN A 3 9.88 0.80 -21.28
CA GLN A 3 8.70 1.14 -20.49
C GLN A 3 8.81 0.49 -19.12
N HIS A 4 8.14 1.09 -18.14
CA HIS A 4 8.03 0.49 -16.80
C HIS A 4 6.73 0.96 -16.15
N LEU A 5 6.23 0.18 -15.22
CA LEU A 5 5.09 0.58 -14.42
C LEU A 5 5.58 1.54 -13.35
N ALA A 6 5.21 2.81 -13.45
CA ALA A 6 5.70 3.83 -12.53
C ALA A 6 4.89 3.89 -11.25
N LEU A 7 3.56 3.88 -11.35
CA LEU A 7 2.66 4.07 -10.23
C LEU A 7 1.42 3.22 -10.36
N ALA A 8 0.89 2.80 -9.21
CA ALA A 8 -0.44 2.23 -9.09
C ALA A 8 -1.22 3.09 -8.09
N SER A 9 -2.48 3.40 -8.39
CA SER A 9 -3.29 4.26 -7.53
C SER A 9 -3.95 3.46 -6.40
N LEU A 10 -3.89 3.99 -5.21
CA LEU A 10 -4.59 3.47 -4.03
C LEU A 10 -5.51 4.54 -3.50
N LEU A 11 -6.81 4.25 -3.45
CA LEU A 11 -7.79 5.18 -2.91
C LEU A 11 -7.70 5.22 -1.38
N VAL A 12 -7.60 6.42 -0.84
CA VAL A 12 -7.50 6.66 0.60
C VAL A 12 -8.48 7.77 0.99
N ASN A 13 -8.96 7.73 2.22
CA ASN A 13 -9.87 8.76 2.70
C ASN A 13 -9.15 10.05 3.09
N ASP A 14 -7.89 9.93 3.52
CA ASP A 14 -7.12 11.07 4.00
C ASP A 14 -5.63 10.85 3.70
N TYR A 15 -4.98 11.87 3.13
CA TYR A 15 -3.57 11.76 2.77
C TYR A 15 -2.67 11.55 3.99
N ASP A 16 -2.86 12.35 5.04
CA ASP A 16 -1.95 12.28 6.19
C ASP A 16 -2.13 11.00 6.99
N GLU A 17 -3.35 10.50 7.11
CA GLU A 17 -3.60 9.20 7.72
C GLU A 17 -2.89 8.09 6.94
N ALA A 18 -3.01 8.13 5.61
CA ALA A 18 -2.39 7.13 4.75
C ALA A 18 -0.86 7.23 4.81
N ILE A 19 -0.30 8.44 4.82
CA ILE A 19 1.15 8.61 4.97
C ILE A 19 1.63 8.01 6.29
N ARG A 20 0.93 8.27 7.39
CA ARG A 20 1.29 7.69 8.69
C ARG A 20 1.30 6.17 8.65
N PHE A 21 0.30 5.58 8.01
CA PHE A 21 0.24 4.12 7.89
C PHE A 21 1.41 3.58 7.07
N PHE A 22 1.60 4.08 5.86
CA PHE A 22 2.62 3.53 4.98
C PHE A 22 4.03 3.86 5.45
N VAL A 23 4.28 5.08 5.91
CA VAL A 23 5.63 5.52 6.27
C VAL A 23 5.99 5.14 7.71
N ASN A 24 5.11 5.39 8.67
CA ASN A 24 5.44 5.15 10.07
C ASN A 24 5.15 3.72 10.50
N THR A 25 4.08 3.11 10.00
CA THR A 25 3.70 1.76 10.40
C THR A 25 4.40 0.71 9.56
N LEU A 26 4.32 0.80 8.22
CA LEU A 26 4.96 -0.17 7.33
C LEU A 26 6.42 0.16 7.01
N GLU A 27 6.88 1.36 7.36
CA GLU A 27 8.23 1.86 7.07
C GLU A 27 8.53 1.99 5.58
N PHE A 28 7.52 2.34 4.79
CA PHE A 28 7.71 2.72 3.41
C PHE A 28 8.41 4.07 3.33
N LYS A 29 9.00 4.35 2.18
CA LYS A 29 9.62 5.64 1.89
C LYS A 29 8.57 6.58 1.32
N LEU A 30 8.54 7.83 1.80
CA LEU A 30 7.75 8.89 1.17
C LEU A 30 8.55 9.42 -0.01
N VAL A 31 8.12 9.06 -1.21
CA VAL A 31 8.85 9.41 -2.45
C VAL A 31 8.57 10.84 -2.85
N GLU A 32 7.32 11.26 -2.74
CA GLU A 32 6.91 12.60 -3.14
C GLU A 32 5.66 13.01 -2.35
N ASP A 33 5.59 14.28 -1.99
CA ASP A 33 4.40 14.88 -1.40
C ASP A 33 4.34 16.33 -1.88
N SER A 34 3.65 16.56 -3.00
CA SER A 34 3.55 17.85 -3.65
C SER A 34 2.11 18.31 -3.73
N ARG A 35 1.90 19.60 -3.55
CA ARG A 35 0.57 20.18 -3.72
C ARG A 35 0.34 20.45 -5.21
N ILE A 36 -0.81 20.00 -5.71
CA ILE A 36 -1.23 20.31 -7.08
C ILE A 36 -2.27 21.43 -6.99
N VAL A 37 -1.97 22.56 -7.64
CA VAL A 37 -2.91 23.68 -7.71
C VAL A 37 -3.66 23.58 -9.04
N HIS A 38 -4.97 23.32 -8.96
CA HIS A 38 -5.83 23.38 -10.13
C HIS A 38 -6.33 24.81 -10.29
N SER A 39 -6.01 25.44 -11.42
CA SER A 39 -6.46 26.80 -11.73
C SER A 39 -7.98 26.91 -11.83
N SER A 40 -8.65 25.79 -12.14
CA SER A 40 -10.12 25.76 -12.29
C SER A 40 -10.87 25.69 -10.97
N ASN A 41 -10.19 25.30 -9.86
CA ASN A 41 -10.82 25.25 -8.54
C ASN A 41 -9.76 25.41 -7.44
N PRO A 42 -9.40 26.66 -7.12
CA PRO A 42 -8.33 26.92 -6.14
C PRO A 42 -8.67 26.53 -4.71
N THR A 43 -9.93 26.19 -4.41
CA THR A 43 -10.32 25.75 -3.06
C THR A 43 -10.14 24.25 -2.85
N LYS A 44 -9.97 23.47 -3.93
CA LYS A 44 -9.69 22.04 -3.82
C LYS A 44 -8.19 21.82 -3.94
N SER A 45 -7.56 21.54 -2.81
CA SER A 45 -6.15 21.17 -2.81
C SER A 45 -6.03 19.66 -3.04
N LYS A 46 -5.51 19.28 -4.22
CA LYS A 46 -5.05 17.92 -4.46
C LYS A 46 -3.57 17.83 -4.13
N ARG A 47 -3.18 16.70 -3.60
CA ARG A 47 -1.76 16.42 -3.33
C ARG A 47 -1.33 15.25 -4.21
N TRP A 48 -0.08 15.31 -4.63
CA TRP A 48 0.57 14.22 -5.35
C TRP A 48 1.45 13.49 -4.34
N VAL A 49 0.94 12.39 -3.79
CA VAL A 49 1.61 11.69 -2.70
C VAL A 49 1.98 10.29 -3.17
N VAL A 50 3.27 9.98 -3.15
CA VAL A 50 3.79 8.70 -3.60
C VAL A 50 4.58 8.05 -2.48
N VAL A 51 4.28 6.80 -2.18
CA VAL A 51 5.02 5.97 -1.23
C VAL A 51 5.52 4.72 -1.94
N ALA A 52 6.59 4.14 -1.41
CA ALA A 52 7.15 2.90 -1.97
C ALA A 52 7.89 2.15 -0.86
N PRO A 53 7.98 0.81 -0.96
CA PRO A 53 8.79 0.04 0.00
C PRO A 53 10.24 0.51 -0.01
N GLN A 54 10.92 0.38 1.13
CA GLN A 54 12.34 0.69 1.23
C GLN A 54 13.13 -0.18 0.26
N GLY A 55 14.09 0.43 -0.44
CA GLY A 55 14.92 -0.26 -1.39
C GLY A 55 14.27 -0.52 -2.75
N SER A 56 12.99 -0.22 -2.90
CA SER A 56 12.31 -0.38 -4.19
C SER A 56 12.56 0.83 -5.08
N THR A 57 12.93 0.58 -6.33
CA THR A 57 13.12 1.61 -7.36
C THR A 57 12.11 1.46 -8.50
N GLU A 58 11.17 0.51 -8.34
CA GLU A 58 10.22 0.19 -9.39
C GLU A 58 8.88 0.90 -9.15
N CYS A 59 7.79 0.17 -9.13
CA CYS A 59 6.47 0.75 -9.04
C CYS A 59 6.20 1.37 -7.65
N GLY A 60 5.84 2.64 -7.62
CA GLY A 60 5.36 3.31 -6.41
C GLY A 60 3.85 3.28 -6.31
N ILE A 61 3.34 3.73 -5.18
CA ILE A 61 1.91 3.81 -4.92
C ILE A 61 1.51 5.27 -4.81
N LEU A 62 0.59 5.69 -5.68
CA LEU A 62 0.00 7.03 -5.63
C LEU A 62 -1.20 6.98 -4.68
N LEU A 63 -1.12 7.72 -3.58
CA LEU A 63 -2.24 7.84 -2.66
C LEU A 63 -3.22 8.87 -3.22
N ALA A 64 -4.44 8.45 -3.50
CA ALA A 64 -5.43 9.27 -4.20
C ALA A 64 -6.72 9.38 -3.38
N LYS A 65 -7.20 10.61 -3.17
CA LYS A 65 -8.50 10.81 -2.53
C LYS A 65 -9.61 10.69 -3.57
N PRO A 66 -10.74 10.09 -3.21
CA PRO A 66 -11.87 10.03 -4.12
C PRO A 66 -12.35 11.42 -4.53
N SER A 67 -12.69 11.58 -5.80
CA SER A 67 -13.22 12.83 -6.35
C SER A 67 -14.71 12.73 -6.68
N ASN A 68 -15.33 11.56 -6.46
CA ASN A 68 -16.75 11.36 -6.69
C ASN A 68 -17.24 10.15 -5.87
N GLN A 69 -18.56 9.93 -5.89
CA GLN A 69 -19.19 8.87 -5.12
C GLN A 69 -18.73 7.48 -5.54
N SER A 70 -18.60 7.27 -6.85
CA SER A 70 -18.15 5.97 -7.37
C SER A 70 -16.76 5.59 -6.85
N GLN A 71 -15.86 6.57 -6.78
CA GLN A 71 -14.52 6.33 -6.22
C GLN A 71 -14.57 6.12 -4.71
N SER A 72 -15.40 6.90 -3.99
CA SER A 72 -15.55 6.74 -2.55
C SER A 72 -16.00 5.33 -2.17
N GLU A 73 -16.87 4.75 -2.97
CA GLU A 73 -17.39 3.40 -2.74
C GLU A 73 -16.33 2.32 -2.91
N LYS A 74 -15.23 2.63 -3.59
CA LYS A 74 -14.14 1.67 -3.84
C LYS A 74 -13.01 1.75 -2.81
N VAL A 75 -13.04 2.71 -1.90
CA VAL A 75 -12.05 2.78 -0.83
C VAL A 75 -12.12 1.49 -0.01
N GLY A 76 -11.00 0.76 0.09
CA GLY A 76 -10.94 -0.50 0.80
C GLY A 76 -11.50 -1.70 0.04
N TYR A 77 -11.94 -1.50 -1.19
CA TYR A 77 -12.56 -2.56 -2.00
C TYR A 77 -12.12 -2.47 -3.47
N GLN A 78 -10.88 -2.04 -3.71
CA GLN A 78 -10.41 -1.83 -5.08
C GLN A 78 -10.27 -3.12 -5.88
N ALA A 79 -9.96 -4.22 -5.20
CA ALA A 79 -9.82 -5.53 -5.85
C ALA A 79 -10.98 -6.46 -5.51
N GLY A 80 -12.11 -5.92 -5.03
CA GLY A 80 -13.18 -6.75 -4.53
C GLY A 80 -12.73 -7.48 -3.27
N ASP A 81 -13.02 -8.76 -3.16
CA ASP A 81 -12.60 -9.57 -2.03
C ASP A 81 -11.32 -10.37 -2.32
N ARG A 82 -10.53 -9.92 -3.29
CA ARG A 82 -9.22 -10.49 -3.58
C ARG A 82 -8.11 -9.68 -2.90
N VAL A 83 -6.95 -10.32 -2.74
CA VAL A 83 -5.75 -9.62 -2.32
C VAL A 83 -5.41 -8.57 -3.38
N PHE A 84 -5.19 -7.34 -2.91
CA PHE A 84 -4.96 -6.19 -3.77
C PHE A 84 -3.50 -6.06 -4.19
N MET A 85 -2.58 -6.18 -3.24
CA MET A 85 -1.15 -6.01 -3.45
C MET A 85 -0.36 -7.14 -2.80
N PHE A 86 0.82 -7.41 -3.35
CA PHE A 86 1.75 -8.41 -2.85
C PHE A 86 3.03 -7.71 -2.45
N LEU A 87 3.34 -7.72 -1.16
CA LEU A 87 4.54 -7.08 -0.61
C LEU A 87 5.57 -8.18 -0.31
N TYR A 88 6.63 -8.21 -1.10
CA TYR A 88 7.71 -9.17 -0.89
C TYR A 88 8.70 -8.60 0.12
N THR A 89 9.14 -9.44 1.04
CA THR A 89 10.13 -9.09 2.05
C THR A 89 11.24 -10.11 2.09
N ASP A 90 12.40 -9.68 2.55
CA ASP A 90 13.54 -10.57 2.79
C ASP A 90 13.51 -11.19 4.20
N ASP A 91 12.61 -10.72 5.07
CA ASP A 91 12.52 -11.23 6.44
C ASP A 91 11.07 -11.13 6.92
N PHE A 92 10.32 -12.21 6.69
CA PHE A 92 8.90 -12.26 6.99
C PHE A 92 8.61 -12.05 8.49
N TRP A 93 9.30 -12.78 9.36
CA TRP A 93 8.97 -12.75 10.79
C TRP A 93 9.33 -11.41 11.43
N ARG A 94 10.40 -10.76 10.98
CA ARG A 94 10.73 -9.40 11.42
C ARG A 94 9.57 -8.44 11.09
N ASP A 95 9.11 -8.46 9.85
CA ASP A 95 8.05 -7.54 9.42
C ASP A 95 6.71 -7.89 10.03
N TYR A 96 6.38 -9.17 10.10
CA TYR A 96 5.13 -9.63 10.69
C TYR A 96 5.01 -9.17 12.15
N GLU A 97 6.05 -9.40 12.95
CA GLU A 97 6.04 -9.01 14.37
C GLU A 97 6.04 -7.47 14.53
N THR A 98 6.79 -6.76 13.69
CA THR A 98 6.81 -5.30 13.71
C THR A 98 5.44 -4.73 13.38
N TYR A 99 4.81 -5.24 12.33
CA TYR A 99 3.49 -4.76 11.91
C TYR A 99 2.44 -5.06 12.99
N ARG A 100 2.45 -6.26 13.55
CA ARG A 100 1.53 -6.60 14.63
C ARG A 100 1.69 -5.68 15.83
N SER A 101 2.92 -5.43 16.24
CA SER A 101 3.20 -4.57 17.39
C SER A 101 2.73 -3.13 17.16
N ARG A 102 2.59 -2.72 15.91
CA ARG A 102 2.12 -1.39 15.54
C ARG A 102 0.64 -1.34 15.21
N GLY A 103 -0.08 -2.42 15.47
CA GLY A 103 -1.52 -2.45 15.31
C GLY A 103 -2.03 -2.82 13.92
N VAL A 104 -1.17 -3.28 13.01
CA VAL A 104 -1.61 -3.78 11.71
C VAL A 104 -2.49 -5.00 11.92
N GLN A 105 -3.64 -5.01 11.29
CA GLN A 105 -4.60 -6.10 11.42
C GLN A 105 -4.29 -7.18 10.38
N PHE A 106 -3.96 -8.39 10.86
CA PHE A 106 -3.80 -9.55 10.01
C PHE A 106 -5.12 -10.32 9.97
N VAL A 107 -5.49 -10.80 8.78
CA VAL A 107 -6.76 -11.47 8.52
C VAL A 107 -6.52 -12.79 7.82
N ARG A 108 -7.58 -13.58 7.64
CA ARG A 108 -7.55 -14.88 6.95
C ARG A 108 -6.62 -15.91 7.61
N GLY A 109 -6.51 -15.84 8.94
CA GLY A 109 -5.80 -16.86 9.72
C GLY A 109 -4.35 -16.53 9.99
N GLU A 110 -3.65 -17.50 10.53
CA GLU A 110 -2.26 -17.38 10.93
C GLU A 110 -1.33 -17.45 9.71
N PRO A 111 -0.07 -16.98 9.87
CA PRO A 111 0.92 -17.14 8.80
C PRO A 111 1.05 -18.58 8.34
N ARG A 112 1.21 -18.76 7.04
CA ARG A 112 1.30 -20.08 6.43
C ARG A 112 2.62 -20.22 5.67
N THR A 113 3.18 -21.43 5.72
CA THR A 113 4.31 -21.80 4.87
C THR A 113 3.79 -22.58 3.70
N GLU A 114 3.99 -22.02 2.51
CA GLU A 114 3.58 -22.63 1.23
C GLU A 114 4.83 -22.93 0.42
N GLU A 115 4.65 -23.62 -0.73
CA GLU A 115 5.78 -23.89 -1.62
C GLU A 115 6.45 -22.62 -2.12
N TYR A 116 5.66 -21.58 -2.34
CA TYR A 116 6.16 -20.30 -2.88
C TYR A 116 6.72 -19.38 -1.82
N GLY A 117 6.53 -19.65 -0.53
CA GLY A 117 7.08 -18.82 0.53
C GLY A 117 6.24 -18.82 1.79
N ILE A 118 6.61 -17.94 2.72
CA ILE A 118 5.87 -17.69 3.95
C ILE A 118 4.95 -16.51 3.69
N VAL A 119 3.66 -16.64 4.03
CA VAL A 119 2.66 -15.62 3.69
C VAL A 119 1.69 -15.36 4.83
N ALA A 120 1.28 -14.11 4.97
CA ALA A 120 0.17 -13.69 5.80
C ALA A 120 -0.54 -12.53 5.12
N VAL A 121 -1.84 -12.36 5.42
CA VAL A 121 -2.65 -11.31 4.81
C VAL A 121 -2.91 -10.21 5.83
N PHE A 122 -2.64 -8.96 5.47
CA PHE A 122 -2.94 -7.82 6.33
C PHE A 122 -3.81 -6.80 5.61
N LEU A 123 -4.45 -5.94 6.39
CA LEU A 123 -5.27 -4.86 5.85
C LEU A 123 -4.48 -3.56 5.83
N ASP A 124 -4.59 -2.80 4.74
CA ASP A 124 -4.04 -1.46 4.69
C ASP A 124 -4.97 -0.46 5.39
N VAL A 125 -4.60 0.81 5.36
CA VAL A 125 -5.33 1.88 6.03
C VAL A 125 -6.76 2.04 5.52
N SER A 126 -7.00 1.66 4.27
CA SER A 126 -8.33 1.74 3.64
C SER A 126 -9.14 0.47 3.85
N GLY A 127 -8.48 -0.64 4.21
CA GLY A 127 -9.13 -1.93 4.38
C GLY A 127 -8.89 -2.91 3.24
N ASN A 128 -8.03 -2.58 2.27
CA ASN A 128 -7.67 -3.55 1.23
C ASN A 128 -6.74 -4.62 1.80
N MET A 129 -6.86 -5.82 1.25
CA MET A 129 -6.00 -6.94 1.67
C MET A 129 -4.69 -6.94 0.91
N TRP A 130 -3.61 -7.16 1.65
CA TRP A 130 -2.25 -7.30 1.11
C TRP A 130 -1.66 -8.62 1.57
N ASP A 131 -0.93 -9.30 0.67
CA ASP A 131 -0.09 -10.42 1.07
C ASP A 131 1.28 -9.89 1.46
N LEU A 132 1.73 -10.25 2.66
CA LEU A 132 3.13 -10.11 3.05
C LEU A 132 3.79 -11.46 2.78
N ILE A 133 4.78 -11.50 1.90
CA ILE A 133 5.38 -12.75 1.43
C ILE A 133 6.89 -12.68 1.49
N GLN A 134 7.50 -13.69 2.11
CA GLN A 134 8.93 -13.94 1.91
C GLN A 134 9.03 -15.09 0.92
N PRO A 135 9.46 -14.83 -0.31
CA PRO A 135 9.52 -15.89 -1.33
C PRO A 135 10.50 -16.98 -0.96
N THR A 136 10.19 -18.21 -1.37
CA THR A 136 11.12 -19.31 -1.25
C THR A 136 12.35 -19.00 -2.13
N PRO A 137 13.57 -19.18 -1.61
CA PRO A 137 14.75 -18.91 -2.43
C PRO A 137 14.75 -19.74 -3.71
N ALA A 138 15.18 -19.11 -4.80
CA ALA A 138 15.34 -19.80 -6.08
C ALA A 138 16.44 -20.85 -5.94
N GLN A 139 16.20 -22.05 -6.49
CA GLN A 139 17.17 -23.15 -6.47
C GLN A 139 17.90 -23.23 -7.81
#